data_beab1e7e4db80da3fe53f0b7c7b2e951
#
_entry.id   beab1e7e4db80da3fe53f0b7c7b2e951
#
_cell.length_a   1.000
_cell.length_b   1.000
_cell.length_c   1.000
_cell.angle_alpha   90.00
_cell.angle_beta   90.00
_cell.angle_gamma   90.00
#
_symmetry.space_group_name_H-M   'P 1'
#
loop_
_entity.id
_entity.type
_entity.pdbx_description
1 polymer ?
#
loop_
_entity_poly.entity_id
_entity_poly.type
_entity_poly.pdbx_seq_one_letter_code
_entity_poly.pdbx_strand_id
1 'polypeptide(L)'
;MTKNLDKEGFSSIVDNYQLFYVDLWGVVHNGVSLHREAIKVLNEISKKKKDYILLTNAPRPNHSVKSFLEKLGMNKEIRDHVFTSGEAALNYLKKNLSDKTFFHIGPPRDFDLFNDFKKNKLDNIKNCNYILCTGLFDNHEKDLKYYKLLFEKNLEKKMICTNPDLIVDKGNKRELCAGSVAMVFEKMGGEIIYFGKPYPEVYNQSINNKNKKILSIGDNLNTDIKGANLLNF
;
A
#
# COMPACT_ATOMS: atom_id res chain seq x y z
N MET A 1 -19.55 -21.46 -2.99
CA MET A 1 -20.29 -21.23 -1.73
C MET A 1 -19.34 -20.61 -0.71
N THR A 2 -19.70 -19.49 -0.08
CA THR A 2 -18.90 -18.85 0.95
C THR A 2 -18.84 -19.76 2.19
N LYS A 3 -17.63 -20.04 2.70
CA LYS A 3 -17.41 -20.84 3.90
C LYS A 3 -17.21 -19.92 5.11
N ASN A 4 -17.98 -20.16 6.17
CA ASN A 4 -17.80 -19.44 7.43
C ASN A 4 -16.76 -20.18 8.28
N LEU A 5 -15.66 -19.50 8.61
CA LEU A 5 -14.54 -20.05 9.37
C LEU A 5 -14.66 -19.84 10.89
N ASP A 6 -15.72 -19.18 11.39
CA ASP A 6 -15.88 -18.87 12.81
C ASP A 6 -15.91 -20.12 13.70
N LYS A 7 -16.42 -21.24 13.18
CA LYS A 7 -16.51 -22.52 13.90
C LYS A 7 -15.29 -23.41 13.69
N GLU A 8 -14.82 -23.51 12.44
CA GLU A 8 -13.75 -24.43 12.06
C GLU A 8 -12.35 -23.81 12.17
N GLY A 9 -12.29 -22.50 12.21
CA GLY A 9 -11.06 -21.73 12.26
C GLY A 9 -10.24 -21.78 10.97
N PHE A 10 -9.21 -20.95 10.91
CA PHE A 10 -8.30 -20.86 9.78
C PHE A 10 -7.53 -22.16 9.51
N SER A 11 -7.25 -22.95 10.56
CA SER A 11 -6.54 -24.24 10.47
C SER A 11 -7.21 -25.22 9.52
N SER A 12 -8.55 -25.15 9.34
CA SER A 12 -9.30 -26.03 8.45
C SER A 12 -9.02 -25.84 6.96
N ILE A 13 -8.42 -24.71 6.58
CA ILE A 13 -8.16 -24.36 5.17
C ILE A 13 -6.68 -24.11 4.86
N VAL A 14 -5.83 -23.89 5.87
CA VAL A 14 -4.43 -23.47 5.67
C VAL A 14 -3.65 -24.43 4.78
N ASP A 15 -3.93 -25.73 4.86
CA ASP A 15 -3.20 -26.75 4.08
C ASP A 15 -3.57 -26.77 2.60
N ASN A 16 -4.66 -26.11 2.22
CA ASN A 16 -5.10 -25.98 0.82
C ASN A 16 -4.30 -24.93 0.01
N TYR A 17 -3.49 -24.12 0.67
CA TYR A 17 -2.77 -23.00 0.06
C TYR A 17 -1.26 -23.10 0.30
N GLN A 18 -0.47 -22.46 -0.56
CA GLN A 18 0.99 -22.46 -0.52
C GLN A 18 1.56 -21.10 -0.16
N LEU A 19 0.81 -20.02 -0.49
CA LEU A 19 1.20 -18.64 -0.21
C LEU A 19 0.00 -17.88 0.36
N PHE A 20 0.27 -16.99 1.32
CA PHE A 20 -0.74 -16.14 1.92
C PHE A 20 -0.35 -14.68 1.72
N TYR A 21 -1.23 -13.88 1.10
CA TYR A 21 -1.18 -12.45 1.21
C TYR A 21 -1.96 -12.04 2.45
N VAL A 22 -1.29 -11.34 3.35
CA VAL A 22 -1.90 -10.90 4.62
C VAL A 22 -1.76 -9.39 4.69
N ASP A 23 -2.88 -8.69 4.81
CA ASP A 23 -2.85 -7.26 5.06
C ASP A 23 -2.27 -6.94 6.43
N LEU A 24 -1.70 -5.73 6.58
CA LEU A 24 -1.11 -5.28 7.83
C LEU A 24 -2.09 -4.48 8.68
N TRP A 25 -2.63 -3.39 8.13
CA TRP A 25 -3.46 -2.47 8.88
C TRP A 25 -4.87 -3.03 9.05
N GLY A 26 -5.36 -3.12 10.30
CA GLY A 26 -6.65 -3.75 10.60
C GLY A 26 -6.58 -5.26 10.81
N VAL A 27 -5.58 -5.94 10.23
CA VAL A 27 -5.41 -7.40 10.30
C VAL A 27 -4.29 -7.80 11.26
N VAL A 28 -3.09 -7.26 11.10
CA VAL A 28 -1.92 -7.61 11.93
C VAL A 28 -1.67 -6.57 13.03
N HIS A 29 -2.00 -5.30 12.78
CA HIS A 29 -1.91 -4.22 13.76
C HIS A 29 -2.97 -3.15 13.53
N ASN A 30 -3.22 -2.32 14.57
CA ASN A 30 -4.14 -1.17 14.51
C ASN A 30 -3.41 0.20 14.49
N GLY A 31 -2.11 0.20 14.21
CA GLY A 31 -1.26 1.39 14.22
C GLY A 31 -0.68 1.75 15.59
N VAL A 32 -1.12 1.10 16.67
CA VAL A 32 -0.67 1.31 18.06
C VAL A 32 -0.08 0.03 18.65
N SER A 33 -0.67 -1.11 18.34
CA SER A 33 -0.26 -2.43 18.87
C SER A 33 -0.47 -3.52 17.83
N LEU A 34 0.27 -4.61 17.98
CA LEU A 34 0.10 -5.83 17.21
C LEU A 34 -1.10 -6.63 17.73
N HIS A 35 -1.83 -7.26 16.81
CA HIS A 35 -2.87 -8.24 17.17
C HIS A 35 -2.20 -9.59 17.48
N ARG A 36 -2.21 -9.98 18.75
CA ARG A 36 -1.51 -11.18 19.24
C ARG A 36 -1.89 -12.46 18.49
N GLU A 37 -3.17 -12.61 18.18
CA GLU A 37 -3.66 -13.81 17.47
C GLU A 37 -3.16 -13.85 16.02
N ALA A 38 -3.10 -12.71 15.33
CA ALA A 38 -2.52 -12.63 13.99
C ALA A 38 -1.03 -13.05 13.99
N ILE A 39 -0.25 -12.58 14.98
CA ILE A 39 1.15 -13.00 15.13
C ILE A 39 1.29 -14.51 15.38
N LYS A 40 0.41 -15.11 16.19
CA LYS A 40 0.38 -16.57 16.38
C LYS A 40 0.10 -17.32 15.08
N VAL A 41 -0.87 -16.84 14.29
CA VAL A 41 -1.21 -17.44 12.98
C VAL A 41 -0.02 -17.37 12.02
N LEU A 42 0.67 -16.21 11.91
CA LEU A 42 1.86 -16.07 11.06
C LEU A 42 2.98 -17.04 11.45
N ASN A 43 3.22 -17.22 12.76
CA ASN A 43 4.18 -18.20 13.26
C ASN A 43 3.77 -19.63 12.90
N GLU A 44 2.48 -20.00 13.00
CA GLU A 44 2.00 -21.33 12.62
C GLU A 44 2.11 -21.58 11.10
N ILE A 45 1.86 -20.56 10.26
CA ILE A 45 2.10 -20.64 8.81
C ILE A 45 3.58 -20.96 8.54
N SER A 46 4.51 -20.26 9.22
CA SER A 46 5.96 -20.51 9.11
C SER A 46 6.36 -21.90 9.56
N LYS A 47 5.83 -22.39 10.70
CA LYS A 47 6.08 -23.75 11.20
C LYS A 47 5.62 -24.82 10.21
N LYS A 48 4.54 -24.56 9.47
CA LYS A 48 4.03 -25.44 8.40
C LYS A 48 4.85 -25.31 7.10
N LYS A 49 5.95 -24.54 7.10
CA LYS A 49 6.80 -24.29 5.92
C LYS A 49 6.02 -23.73 4.71
N LYS A 50 5.04 -22.89 4.99
CA LYS A 50 4.26 -22.17 3.97
C LYS A 50 4.72 -20.74 3.91
N ASP A 51 4.63 -20.12 2.73
CA ASP A 51 5.06 -18.74 2.51
C ASP A 51 3.92 -17.76 2.82
N TYR A 52 4.29 -16.57 3.26
CA TYR A 52 3.37 -15.44 3.33
C TYR A 52 4.08 -14.13 3.00
N ILE A 53 3.29 -13.16 2.55
CA ILE A 53 3.72 -11.79 2.29
C ILE A 53 2.78 -10.87 3.05
N LEU A 54 3.35 -9.99 3.87
CA LEU A 54 2.63 -8.92 4.54
C LEU A 54 2.46 -7.79 3.54
N LEU A 55 1.33 -7.77 2.83
CA LEU A 55 1.07 -6.88 1.70
C LEU A 55 0.26 -5.67 2.14
N THR A 56 0.84 -4.48 2.06
CA THR A 56 0.23 -3.25 2.57
C THR A 56 0.21 -2.12 1.54
N ASN A 57 -0.83 -1.27 1.59
CA ASN A 57 -0.94 -0.04 0.82
C ASN A 57 -0.17 1.15 1.44
N ALA A 58 0.72 0.90 2.40
CA ALA A 58 1.59 1.94 2.96
C ALA A 58 2.44 2.61 1.86
N PRO A 59 2.40 3.96 1.72
CA PRO A 59 3.08 4.69 0.64
C PRO A 59 4.59 4.80 0.82
N ARG A 60 5.17 4.11 1.79
CA ARG A 60 6.58 4.16 2.16
C ARG A 60 7.34 2.91 1.76
N PRO A 61 8.66 2.97 1.56
CA PRO A 61 9.49 1.80 1.25
C PRO A 61 9.40 0.71 2.34
N ASN A 62 9.72 -0.52 1.96
CA ASN A 62 9.71 -1.68 2.87
C ASN A 62 10.48 -1.42 4.17
N HIS A 63 11.67 -0.83 4.09
CA HIS A 63 12.52 -0.60 5.28
C HIS A 63 11.86 0.34 6.29
N SER A 64 11.14 1.37 5.85
CA SER A 64 10.43 2.32 6.72
C SER A 64 9.28 1.64 7.47
N VAL A 65 8.52 0.77 6.77
CA VAL A 65 7.44 -0.01 7.40
C VAL A 65 8.01 -1.08 8.33
N LYS A 66 9.09 -1.77 7.95
CA LYS A 66 9.78 -2.73 8.83
C LYS A 66 10.26 -2.08 10.13
N SER A 67 10.84 -0.87 10.05
CA SER A 67 11.26 -0.11 11.23
C SER A 67 10.08 0.31 12.12
N PHE A 68 8.93 0.63 11.54
CA PHE A 68 7.72 0.91 12.29
C PHE A 68 7.21 -0.35 13.02
N LEU A 69 7.15 -1.49 12.33
CA LEU A 69 6.70 -2.77 12.92
C LEU A 69 7.65 -3.25 14.03
N GLU A 70 8.95 -2.99 13.90
CA GLU A 70 9.93 -3.25 14.96
C GLU A 70 9.63 -2.46 16.24
N LYS A 71 9.27 -1.18 16.11
CA LYS A 71 8.86 -0.34 17.26
C LYS A 71 7.57 -0.86 17.92
N LEU A 72 6.70 -1.55 17.17
CA LEU A 72 5.53 -2.23 17.71
C LEU A 72 5.86 -3.59 18.35
N GLY A 73 7.13 -4.04 18.32
CA GLY A 73 7.59 -5.30 18.88
C GLY A 73 7.46 -6.52 17.95
N MET A 74 7.29 -6.32 16.64
CA MET A 74 7.26 -7.42 15.68
C MET A 74 8.64 -8.02 15.46
N ASN A 75 8.77 -9.35 15.56
CA ASN A 75 10.01 -10.07 15.32
C ASN A 75 10.51 -9.89 13.88
N LYS A 76 11.85 -9.95 13.72
CA LYS A 76 12.51 -9.77 12.42
C LYS A 76 12.03 -10.77 11.38
N GLU A 77 11.91 -12.03 11.77
CA GLU A 77 11.49 -13.14 10.91
C GLU A 77 10.11 -12.88 10.26
N ILE A 78 9.19 -12.23 10.98
CA ILE A 78 7.87 -11.88 10.48
C ILE A 78 7.93 -10.62 9.62
N ARG A 79 8.57 -9.54 10.11
CA ARG A 79 8.58 -8.26 9.39
C ARG A 79 9.41 -8.27 8.10
N ASP A 80 10.32 -9.26 7.93
CA ASP A 80 11.08 -9.41 6.69
C ASP A 80 10.20 -9.80 5.48
N HIS A 81 9.00 -10.32 5.72
CA HIS A 81 8.00 -10.64 4.70
C HIS A 81 7.16 -9.44 4.23
N VAL A 82 7.46 -8.22 4.67
CA VAL A 82 6.72 -7.01 4.27
C VAL A 82 7.02 -6.65 2.83
N PHE A 83 5.95 -6.38 2.07
CA PHE A 83 6.00 -5.72 0.77
C PHE A 83 4.96 -4.60 0.72
N THR A 84 5.40 -3.39 0.37
CA THR A 84 4.57 -2.19 0.40
C THR A 84 4.23 -1.68 -0.99
N SER A 85 3.12 -0.96 -1.12
CA SER A 85 2.79 -0.20 -2.33
C SER A 85 3.85 0.87 -2.63
N GLY A 86 4.43 1.47 -1.58
CA GLY A 86 5.55 2.40 -1.70
C GLY A 86 6.78 1.75 -2.33
N GLU A 87 7.12 0.50 -1.97
CA GLU A 87 8.23 -0.23 -2.59
C GLU A 87 7.97 -0.51 -4.07
N ALA A 88 6.75 -0.95 -4.40
CA ALA A 88 6.38 -1.19 -5.79
C ALA A 88 6.47 0.11 -6.63
N ALA A 89 6.00 1.22 -6.08
CA ALA A 89 6.13 2.53 -6.72
C ALA A 89 7.60 2.97 -6.84
N LEU A 90 8.41 2.79 -5.80
CA LEU A 90 9.83 3.12 -5.79
C LEU A 90 10.60 2.37 -6.89
N ASN A 91 10.33 1.07 -7.05
CA ASN A 91 10.92 0.26 -8.10
C ASN A 91 10.56 0.79 -9.50
N TYR A 92 9.30 1.16 -9.70
CA TYR A 92 8.84 1.78 -10.94
C TYR A 92 9.52 3.14 -11.19
N LEU A 93 9.58 4.02 -10.18
CA LEU A 93 10.20 5.33 -10.28
C LEU A 93 11.69 5.21 -10.63
N LYS A 94 12.43 4.33 -9.96
CA LYS A 94 13.86 4.08 -10.24
C LYS A 94 14.08 3.59 -11.67
N LYS A 95 13.22 2.72 -12.17
CA LYS A 95 13.36 2.14 -13.50
C LYS A 95 12.97 3.09 -14.62
N ASN A 96 11.94 3.91 -14.43
CA ASN A 96 11.28 4.63 -15.53
C ASN A 96 11.37 6.15 -15.43
N LEU A 97 11.59 6.72 -14.23
CA LEU A 97 11.45 8.15 -13.96
C LEU A 97 12.59 8.73 -13.09
N SER A 98 13.70 8.04 -12.94
CA SER A 98 14.82 8.44 -12.06
C SER A 98 15.48 9.77 -12.44
N ASP A 99 15.40 10.16 -13.72
CA ASP A 99 15.93 11.42 -14.28
C ASP A 99 14.87 12.52 -14.42
N LYS A 100 13.60 12.21 -14.15
CA LYS A 100 12.47 13.13 -14.32
C LYS A 100 12.20 13.94 -13.05
N THR A 101 11.79 15.17 -13.22
CA THR A 101 11.36 16.05 -12.13
C THR A 101 9.94 15.77 -11.70
N PHE A 102 9.64 15.91 -10.43
CA PHE A 102 8.31 15.65 -9.88
C PHE A 102 7.86 16.71 -8.87
N PHE A 103 6.55 16.84 -8.73
CA PHE A 103 5.90 17.56 -7.65
C PHE A 103 5.33 16.54 -6.65
N HIS A 104 5.72 16.65 -5.38
CA HIS A 104 5.25 15.73 -4.34
C HIS A 104 4.00 16.26 -3.66
N ILE A 105 2.95 15.41 -3.61
CA ILE A 105 1.76 15.60 -2.79
C ILE A 105 1.78 14.55 -1.69
N GLY A 106 1.93 14.99 -0.45
CA GLY A 106 1.99 14.13 0.72
C GLY A 106 2.73 14.79 1.87
N PRO A 107 2.69 14.18 3.06
CA PRO A 107 3.34 14.70 4.24
C PRO A 107 4.87 14.45 4.21
N PRO A 108 5.67 15.24 4.97
CA PRO A 108 7.12 15.06 5.06
C PRO A 108 7.57 13.68 5.54
N ARG A 109 6.74 12.98 6.32
CA ARG A 109 7.02 11.61 6.81
C ARG A 109 7.16 10.57 5.70
N ASP A 110 6.75 10.89 4.47
CA ASP A 110 6.84 9.98 3.31
C ASP A 110 8.04 10.29 2.40
N PHE A 111 8.92 11.25 2.77
CA PHE A 111 10.09 11.64 1.97
C PHE A 111 11.11 10.52 1.77
N ASP A 112 11.10 9.50 2.63
CA ASP A 112 11.95 8.31 2.49
C ASP A 112 11.76 7.61 1.13
N LEU A 113 10.57 7.75 0.53
CA LEU A 113 10.24 7.13 -0.75
C LEU A 113 11.16 7.61 -1.89
N PHE A 114 11.64 8.85 -1.82
CA PHE A 114 12.41 9.46 -2.91
C PHE A 114 13.76 10.05 -2.48
N ASN A 115 14.33 9.56 -1.38
CA ASN A 115 15.63 10.03 -0.89
C ASN A 115 16.71 9.96 -1.96
N ASP A 116 16.76 8.88 -2.76
CA ASP A 116 17.79 8.66 -3.79
C ASP A 116 17.71 9.69 -4.94
N PHE A 117 16.55 10.29 -5.17
CA PHE A 117 16.30 11.27 -6.23
C PHE A 117 15.60 12.54 -5.75
N LYS A 118 15.80 12.89 -4.47
CA LYS A 118 15.27 14.10 -3.83
C LYS A 118 15.58 15.39 -4.61
N LYS A 119 16.73 15.45 -5.28
CA LYS A 119 17.14 16.59 -6.12
C LYS A 119 16.17 16.88 -7.27
N ASN A 120 15.38 15.89 -7.68
CA ASN A 120 14.41 16.03 -8.78
C ASN A 120 13.05 16.55 -8.31
N LYS A 121 12.84 16.69 -6.99
CA LYS A 121 11.62 17.29 -6.43
C LYS A 121 11.59 18.78 -6.71
N LEU A 122 10.48 19.25 -7.25
CA LEU A 122 10.21 20.68 -7.48
C LEU A 122 9.05 21.14 -6.59
N ASP A 123 9.11 22.42 -6.19
CA ASP A 123 8.08 23.06 -5.38
C ASP A 123 6.96 23.70 -6.22
N ASN A 124 7.11 23.72 -7.55
CA ASN A 124 6.09 24.21 -8.46
C ASN A 124 5.60 23.09 -9.39
N ILE A 125 4.33 22.74 -9.25
CA ILE A 125 3.68 21.68 -10.03
C ILE A 125 3.74 21.93 -11.55
N LYS A 126 3.74 23.20 -12.01
CA LYS A 126 3.80 23.54 -13.43
C LYS A 126 5.09 23.08 -14.11
N ASN A 127 6.19 23.05 -13.37
CA ASN A 127 7.53 22.81 -13.90
C ASN A 127 7.96 21.34 -13.84
N CYS A 128 7.15 20.45 -13.24
CA CYS A 128 7.47 19.05 -13.10
C CYS A 128 7.01 18.20 -14.30
N ASN A 129 7.63 17.04 -14.47
CA ASN A 129 7.24 16.05 -15.47
C ASN A 129 6.06 15.21 -15.01
N TYR A 130 5.95 14.91 -13.70
CA TYR A 130 4.88 14.10 -13.13
C TYR A 130 4.56 14.52 -11.69
N ILE A 131 3.43 14.04 -11.17
CA ILE A 131 2.99 14.23 -9.79
C ILE A 131 3.22 12.92 -9.03
N LEU A 132 3.90 12.98 -7.88
CA LEU A 132 4.07 11.86 -6.96
C LEU A 132 3.13 12.08 -5.76
N CYS A 133 2.07 11.29 -5.66
CA CYS A 133 1.09 11.39 -4.57
C CYS A 133 1.26 10.23 -3.59
N THR A 134 1.69 10.54 -2.36
CA THR A 134 1.86 9.60 -1.25
C THR A 134 0.80 9.76 -0.17
N GLY A 135 0.13 10.93 -0.12
CA GLY A 135 -0.85 11.28 0.89
C GLY A 135 -1.44 12.65 0.64
N LEU A 136 -1.89 13.30 1.70
CA LEU A 136 -2.32 14.69 1.71
C LEU A 136 -1.24 15.56 2.37
N PHE A 137 -1.25 16.86 2.08
CA PHE A 137 -0.44 17.82 2.83
C PHE A 137 -0.98 17.95 4.25
N ASP A 138 -0.11 18.11 5.25
CA ASP A 138 -0.49 18.22 6.67
C ASP A 138 -1.44 19.40 6.94
N ASN A 139 -1.32 20.50 6.17
CA ASN A 139 -2.20 21.66 6.26
C ASN A 139 -3.49 21.58 5.43
N HIS A 140 -3.68 20.49 4.67
CA HIS A 140 -4.85 20.25 3.81
C HIS A 140 -5.39 18.81 3.93
N GLU A 141 -5.26 18.18 5.10
CA GLU A 141 -5.61 16.78 5.36
C GLU A 141 -7.09 16.41 5.08
N LYS A 142 -7.98 17.41 5.06
CA LYS A 142 -9.43 17.21 4.85
C LYS A 142 -9.99 18.04 3.71
N ASP A 143 -9.16 18.83 3.05
CA ASP A 143 -9.60 19.82 2.04
C ASP A 143 -9.38 19.34 0.62
N LEU A 144 -10.25 18.46 0.14
CA LEU A 144 -10.19 17.99 -1.25
C LEU A 144 -10.45 19.10 -2.29
N LYS A 145 -11.06 20.24 -1.91
CA LYS A 145 -11.24 21.39 -2.79
C LYS A 145 -9.92 22.06 -3.14
N TYR A 146 -8.99 22.11 -2.18
CA TYR A 146 -7.64 22.60 -2.42
C TYR A 146 -6.96 21.83 -3.56
N TYR A 147 -7.02 20.49 -3.53
CA TYR A 147 -6.41 19.66 -4.58
C TYR A 147 -7.11 19.83 -5.92
N LYS A 148 -8.43 20.00 -5.95
CA LYS A 148 -9.15 20.30 -7.17
C LYS A 148 -8.61 21.58 -7.83
N LEU A 149 -8.46 22.66 -7.08
CA LEU A 149 -7.89 23.92 -7.57
C LEU A 149 -6.43 23.77 -8.03
N LEU A 150 -5.63 22.99 -7.28
CA LEU A 150 -4.24 22.69 -7.64
C LEU A 150 -4.13 22.00 -9.01
N PHE A 151 -5.11 21.15 -9.35
CA PHE A 151 -5.10 20.34 -10.57
C PHE A 151 -5.68 21.03 -11.80
N GLU A 152 -6.50 22.07 -11.67
CA GLU A 152 -7.25 22.71 -12.78
C GLU A 152 -6.40 23.05 -14.02
N LYS A 153 -5.12 23.37 -13.83
CA LYS A 153 -4.20 23.77 -14.92
C LYS A 153 -3.01 22.81 -15.06
N ASN A 154 -3.16 21.56 -14.59
CA ASN A 154 -2.07 20.58 -14.53
C ASN A 154 -2.53 19.14 -14.84
N LEU A 155 -3.67 18.98 -15.52
CA LEU A 155 -4.26 17.67 -15.84
C LEU A 155 -3.49 16.91 -16.93
N GLU A 156 -2.65 17.61 -17.69
CA GLU A 156 -1.76 17.02 -18.69
C GLU A 156 -0.64 16.17 -18.08
N LYS A 157 -0.41 16.31 -16.78
CA LYS A 157 0.62 15.55 -16.07
C LYS A 157 0.10 14.18 -15.66
N LYS A 158 0.98 13.21 -15.67
CA LYS A 158 0.68 11.89 -15.12
C LYS A 158 0.87 11.89 -13.60
N MET A 159 -0.07 11.31 -12.84
CA MET A 159 0.07 11.11 -11.40
C MET A 159 0.50 9.68 -11.09
N ILE A 160 1.48 9.53 -10.20
CA ILE A 160 1.87 8.26 -9.58
C ILE A 160 1.28 8.25 -8.17
N CYS A 161 0.28 7.41 -7.93
CA CYS A 161 -0.36 7.24 -6.63
C CYS A 161 0.20 6.00 -5.92
N THR A 162 0.81 6.20 -4.76
CA THR A 162 1.51 5.15 -4.01
C THR A 162 0.68 4.53 -2.90
N ASN A 163 -0.55 4.97 -2.71
CA ASN A 163 -1.53 4.40 -1.78
C ASN A 163 -2.94 4.58 -2.35
N PRO A 164 -3.55 3.52 -2.92
CA PRO A 164 -4.90 3.61 -3.51
C PRO A 164 -6.04 3.72 -2.50
N ASP A 165 -5.78 3.52 -1.20
CA ASP A 165 -6.82 3.63 -0.19
C ASP A 165 -7.41 5.04 -0.19
N LEU A 166 -8.74 5.13 -0.05
CA LEU A 166 -9.42 6.42 0.06
C LEU A 166 -9.34 6.97 1.48
N ILE A 167 -9.46 6.08 2.46
CA ILE A 167 -9.50 6.40 3.89
C ILE A 167 -8.78 5.33 4.68
N VAL A 168 -8.31 5.71 5.87
CA VAL A 168 -7.79 4.79 6.88
C VAL A 168 -8.36 5.17 8.25
N ASP A 169 -8.71 4.15 9.05
CA ASP A 169 -9.10 4.35 10.44
C ASP A 169 -7.86 4.19 11.33
N LYS A 170 -7.50 5.25 12.07
CA LYS A 170 -6.37 5.29 13.01
C LYS A 170 -6.89 5.56 14.41
N GLY A 171 -7.05 4.49 15.18
CA GLY A 171 -7.78 4.57 16.44
C GLY A 171 -9.21 5.06 16.19
N ASN A 172 -9.60 6.15 16.84
CA ASN A 172 -10.93 6.75 16.71
C ASN A 172 -11.01 7.84 15.62
N LYS A 173 -9.95 8.03 14.81
CA LYS A 173 -9.92 9.05 13.76
C LYS A 173 -9.93 8.39 12.40
N ARG A 174 -10.78 8.91 11.51
CA ARG A 174 -10.78 8.60 10.09
C ARG A 174 -9.99 9.64 9.32
N GLU A 175 -8.98 9.21 8.58
CA GLU A 175 -8.09 10.07 7.81
C GLU A 175 -8.22 9.74 6.32
N LEU A 176 -8.13 10.77 5.45
CA LEU A 176 -8.05 10.60 4.00
C LEU A 176 -6.66 10.09 3.62
N CYS A 177 -6.60 9.25 2.57
CA CYS A 177 -5.37 8.74 1.99
C CYS A 177 -5.11 9.30 0.59
N ALA A 178 -3.96 8.97 0.01
CA ALA A 178 -3.56 9.44 -1.32
C ALA A 178 -4.59 9.09 -2.41
N GLY A 179 -5.26 7.94 -2.29
CA GLY A 179 -6.33 7.56 -3.21
C GLY A 179 -7.49 8.55 -3.28
N SER A 180 -7.80 9.27 -2.19
CA SER A 180 -8.81 10.34 -2.22
C SER A 180 -8.37 11.52 -3.07
N VAL A 181 -7.10 11.90 -3.03
CA VAL A 181 -6.50 12.96 -3.87
C VAL A 181 -6.45 12.50 -5.33
N ALA A 182 -5.99 11.27 -5.55
CA ALA A 182 -5.92 10.65 -6.87
C ALA A 182 -7.32 10.57 -7.53
N MET A 183 -8.34 10.17 -6.77
CA MET A 183 -9.73 10.14 -7.27
C MET A 183 -10.23 11.52 -7.71
N VAL A 184 -9.83 12.62 -7.04
CA VAL A 184 -10.16 13.99 -7.49
C VAL A 184 -9.51 14.27 -8.84
N PHE A 185 -8.22 13.93 -8.99
CA PHE A 185 -7.48 14.13 -10.23
C PHE A 185 -8.05 13.32 -11.40
N GLU A 186 -8.38 12.05 -11.17
CA GLU A 186 -8.98 11.15 -12.15
C GLU A 186 -10.37 11.63 -12.62
N LYS A 187 -11.24 12.07 -11.68
CA LYS A 187 -12.56 12.64 -12.01
C LYS A 187 -12.49 13.94 -12.83
N MET A 188 -11.38 14.65 -12.77
CA MET A 188 -11.12 15.83 -13.59
C MET A 188 -10.52 15.48 -14.96
N GLY A 189 -10.24 14.22 -15.26
CA GLY A 189 -9.68 13.72 -16.53
C GLY A 189 -8.16 13.52 -16.52
N GLY A 190 -7.51 13.57 -15.35
CA GLY A 190 -6.08 13.30 -15.21
C GLY A 190 -5.74 11.81 -15.31
N GLU A 191 -4.57 11.47 -15.84
CA GLU A 191 -4.07 10.09 -15.96
C GLU A 191 -3.31 9.68 -14.69
N ILE A 192 -3.63 8.48 -14.14
CA ILE A 192 -3.01 7.96 -12.93
C ILE A 192 -2.42 6.58 -13.14
N ILE A 193 -1.25 6.34 -12.56
CA ILE A 193 -0.72 5.00 -12.32
C ILE A 193 -0.82 4.74 -10.82
N TYR A 194 -1.61 3.72 -10.45
CA TYR A 194 -1.79 3.30 -9.08
C TYR A 194 -0.84 2.17 -8.70
N PHE A 195 -0.21 2.29 -7.52
CA PHE A 195 0.54 1.23 -6.87
C PHE A 195 -0.13 0.86 -5.56
N GLY A 196 -0.35 -0.44 -5.37
CA GLY A 196 -1.04 -1.00 -4.20
C GLY A 196 -2.27 -1.83 -4.58
N LYS A 197 -2.84 -2.50 -3.59
CA LYS A 197 -4.08 -3.28 -3.73
C LYS A 197 -5.24 -2.34 -4.11
N PRO A 198 -6.11 -2.67 -5.07
CA PRO A 198 -6.27 -3.95 -5.78
C PRO A 198 -5.49 -4.06 -7.10
N TYR A 199 -4.57 -3.16 -7.40
CA TYR A 199 -3.87 -3.11 -8.69
C TYR A 199 -2.79 -4.18 -8.81
N PRO A 200 -2.58 -4.80 -10.00
CA PRO A 200 -1.76 -5.98 -10.18
C PRO A 200 -0.26 -5.77 -9.93
N GLU A 201 0.24 -4.55 -10.06
CA GLU A 201 1.67 -4.23 -9.95
C GLU A 201 2.26 -4.63 -8.60
N VAL A 202 1.56 -4.39 -7.50
CA VAL A 202 2.04 -4.72 -6.15
C VAL A 202 2.16 -6.24 -5.96
N TYR A 203 1.23 -7.00 -6.52
CA TYR A 203 1.26 -8.46 -6.48
C TYR A 203 2.35 -9.02 -7.38
N ASN A 204 2.47 -8.50 -8.62
CA ASN A 204 3.45 -8.96 -9.60
C ASN A 204 4.90 -8.76 -9.13
N GLN A 205 5.16 -7.70 -8.37
CA GLN A 205 6.48 -7.40 -7.83
C GLN A 205 6.77 -8.11 -6.50
N SER A 206 5.74 -8.55 -5.77
CA SER A 206 5.91 -9.15 -4.44
C SER A 206 6.30 -10.62 -4.47
N ILE A 207 6.10 -11.33 -5.60
CA ILE A 207 6.43 -12.75 -5.74
C ILE A 207 7.16 -13.06 -7.04
N ASN A 208 8.10 -14.02 -6.96
CA ASN A 208 8.85 -14.51 -8.12
C ASN A 208 8.19 -15.70 -8.81
N ASN A 209 7.28 -16.42 -8.15
CA ASN A 209 6.63 -17.63 -8.67
C ASN A 209 5.12 -17.54 -8.58
N LYS A 210 4.46 -17.42 -9.74
CA LYS A 210 3.00 -17.25 -9.87
C LYS A 210 2.21 -18.58 -9.83
N ASN A 211 2.87 -19.73 -9.80
CA ASN A 211 2.21 -21.04 -9.86
C ASN A 211 1.78 -21.58 -8.48
N LYS A 212 1.67 -20.72 -7.46
CA LYS A 212 1.23 -21.09 -6.12
C LYS A 212 -0.27 -20.89 -5.99
N LYS A 213 -0.92 -21.80 -5.25
CA LYS A 213 -2.30 -21.57 -4.80
C LYS A 213 -2.26 -20.57 -3.65
N ILE A 214 -2.90 -19.43 -3.86
CA ILE A 214 -2.79 -18.26 -3.01
C ILE A 214 -4.10 -18.01 -2.26
N LEU A 215 -4.00 -17.59 -1.00
CA LEU A 215 -5.12 -17.03 -0.22
C LEU A 215 -4.77 -15.60 0.19
N SER A 216 -5.69 -14.67 -0.08
CA SER A 216 -5.60 -13.30 0.43
C SER A 216 -6.43 -13.15 1.70
N ILE A 217 -5.85 -12.51 2.73
CA ILE A 217 -6.46 -12.23 4.02
C ILE A 217 -6.40 -10.72 4.24
N GLY A 218 -7.56 -10.09 4.33
CA GLY A 218 -7.67 -8.64 4.51
C GLY A 218 -9.04 -8.24 5.00
N ASP A 219 -9.16 -7.03 5.53
CA ASP A 219 -10.38 -6.46 6.09
C ASP A 219 -11.13 -5.56 5.09
N ASN A 220 -10.51 -5.25 3.94
CA ASN A 220 -11.09 -4.34 2.97
C ASN A 220 -11.52 -5.05 1.68
N LEU A 221 -12.83 -5.07 1.43
CA LEU A 221 -13.42 -5.70 0.22
C LEU A 221 -12.96 -5.03 -1.08
N ASN A 222 -12.66 -3.73 -1.07
CA ASN A 222 -12.32 -2.95 -2.26
C ASN A 222 -10.83 -3.03 -2.63
N THR A 223 -9.97 -3.48 -1.73
CA THR A 223 -8.54 -3.61 -1.95
C THR A 223 -8.08 -5.06 -1.88
N ASP A 224 -8.17 -5.70 -0.72
CA ASP A 224 -7.69 -7.07 -0.50
C ASP A 224 -8.45 -8.11 -1.30
N ILE A 225 -9.76 -8.12 -1.14
CA ILE A 225 -10.62 -9.13 -1.76
C ILE A 225 -10.78 -8.87 -3.25
N LYS A 226 -10.99 -7.60 -3.63
CA LYS A 226 -11.07 -7.21 -5.05
C LYS A 226 -9.76 -7.54 -5.79
N GLY A 227 -8.60 -7.26 -5.19
CA GLY A 227 -7.30 -7.56 -5.78
C GLY A 227 -7.08 -9.06 -5.97
N ALA A 228 -7.42 -9.87 -4.96
CA ALA A 228 -7.37 -11.32 -5.06
C ALA A 228 -8.27 -11.87 -6.17
N ASN A 229 -9.51 -11.38 -6.25
CA ASN A 229 -10.48 -11.80 -7.29
C ASN A 229 -10.02 -11.41 -8.71
N LEU A 230 -9.45 -10.21 -8.90
CA LEU A 230 -8.92 -9.76 -10.20
C LEU A 230 -7.76 -10.63 -10.69
N LEU A 231 -7.01 -11.24 -9.78
CA LEU A 231 -5.85 -12.08 -10.07
C LEU A 231 -6.15 -13.58 -9.99
N ASN A 232 -7.40 -13.96 -9.72
CA ASN A 232 -7.86 -15.35 -9.58
C ASN A 232 -7.10 -16.13 -8.48
N PHE A 233 -6.90 -15.49 -7.32
CA PHE A 233 -6.34 -16.10 -6.11
C PHE A 233 -7.42 -16.84 -5.30
#